data_f5c57f45a3abb0617556ed56a175a164
#
_entry.id   f5c57f45a3abb0617556ed56a175a164
#
_cell.length_a   1.000
_cell.length_b   1.000
_cell.length_c   1.000
_cell.angle_alpha   90.00
_cell.angle_beta   90.00
_cell.angle_gamma   90.00
#
_symmetry.space_group_name_H-M   'P 1'
#
loop_
_entity.id
_entity.type
_entity.pdbx_description
1 polymer ?
#
loop_
_entity_poly.entity_id
_entity_poly.type
_entity_poly.pdbx_seq_one_letter_code
_entity_poly.pdbx_strand_id
1 'polypeptide(L)'
;PRDLVENFRYSEDSIRYVSRADYTKEEWMNLIYNELSMGRPVFYAGNSPTFGGHAFVIDGYDSTGRVHINWGWRGSDDGYYDIDLTEGENNYSKNQSMVIGIMPPSGTETAISQPETEERVIEKIFNANGIQTDRLQRGMNIIRYTDGTTRKIMVR
;
A
#
# COMPACT_ATOMS: atom_id res chain seq x y z
N PRO A 1 -4.30 13.92 12.53
CA PRO A 1 -5.23 12.77 12.44
C PRO A 1 -6.69 13.19 12.30
N ARG A 2 -7.11 14.25 12.99
CA ARG A 2 -8.51 14.68 13.03
C ARG A 2 -9.13 14.86 11.64
N ASP A 3 -8.44 15.54 10.72
CA ASP A 3 -8.93 15.75 9.34
C ASP A 3 -9.11 14.43 8.58
N LEU A 4 -8.28 13.43 8.84
CA LEU A 4 -8.41 12.11 8.23
C LEU A 4 -9.68 11.38 8.68
N VAL A 5 -10.08 11.57 9.94
CA VAL A 5 -11.32 11.02 10.48
C VAL A 5 -12.53 11.79 9.97
N GLU A 6 -12.55 13.12 10.16
CA GLU A 6 -13.72 13.96 9.89
C GLU A 6 -14.03 14.09 8.39
N ASN A 7 -13.00 14.25 7.55
CA ASN A 7 -13.18 14.53 6.12
C ASN A 7 -13.03 13.30 5.23
N PHE A 8 -12.21 12.33 5.64
CA PHE A 8 -11.92 11.13 4.84
C PHE A 8 -12.52 9.85 5.42
N ARG A 9 -13.20 9.94 6.58
CA ARG A 9 -13.91 8.84 7.24
C ARG A 9 -13.02 7.64 7.57
N TYR A 10 -11.74 7.87 7.88
CA TYR A 10 -10.89 6.82 8.44
C TYR A 10 -11.30 6.50 9.88
N SER A 11 -10.96 5.29 10.33
CA SER A 11 -11.31 4.80 11.67
C SER A 11 -10.67 5.63 12.78
N GLU A 12 -11.49 6.27 13.61
CA GLU A 12 -11.04 7.01 14.77
C GLU A 12 -10.34 6.10 15.79
N ASP A 13 -10.85 4.88 15.97
CA ASP A 13 -10.30 3.90 16.92
C ASP A 13 -8.92 3.37 16.50
N SER A 14 -8.60 3.45 15.22
CA SER A 14 -7.36 2.87 14.67
C SER A 14 -6.27 3.92 14.47
N ILE A 15 -6.65 5.14 14.10
CA ILE A 15 -5.70 6.19 13.72
C ILE A 15 -5.00 6.79 14.94
N ARG A 16 -3.67 6.84 14.91
CA ARG A 16 -2.87 7.36 16.01
C ARG A 16 -1.73 8.23 15.49
N TYR A 17 -1.51 9.33 16.20
CA TYR A 17 -0.28 10.11 16.08
C TYR A 17 0.73 9.59 17.12
N VAL A 18 1.95 9.35 16.69
CA VAL A 18 3.04 8.88 17.55
C VAL A 18 4.30 9.72 17.32
N SER A 19 5.03 9.98 18.40
CA SER A 19 6.28 10.75 18.38
C SER A 19 7.48 9.81 18.47
N ARG A 20 8.52 10.07 17.68
CA ARG A 20 9.77 9.28 17.68
C ARG A 20 10.44 9.25 19.06
N ALA A 21 10.27 10.31 19.84
CA ALA A 21 10.90 10.45 21.17
C ALA A 21 10.40 9.42 22.19
N ASP A 22 9.23 8.82 21.96
CA ASP A 22 8.58 7.87 22.87
C ASP A 22 9.00 6.41 22.63
N TYR A 23 9.87 6.15 21.63
CA TYR A 23 10.21 4.81 21.17
C TYR A 23 11.71 4.64 20.97
N THR A 24 12.21 3.43 21.19
CA THR A 24 13.53 3.01 20.69
C THR A 24 13.51 2.92 19.16
N LYS A 25 14.68 2.86 18.51
CA LYS A 25 14.76 2.69 17.05
C LYS A 25 14.07 1.41 16.60
N GLU A 26 14.25 0.33 17.33
CA GLU A 26 13.66 -0.98 17.00
C GLU A 26 12.13 -0.94 17.09
N GLU A 27 11.57 -0.42 18.18
CA GLU A 27 10.12 -0.29 18.35
C GLU A 27 9.51 0.62 17.27
N TRP A 28 10.20 1.72 16.95
CA TRP A 28 9.77 2.63 15.88
C TRP A 28 9.70 1.96 14.52
N MET A 29 10.75 1.21 14.15
CA MET A 29 10.78 0.44 12.91
C MET A 29 9.72 -0.65 12.89
N ASN A 30 9.47 -1.33 14.01
CA ASN A 30 8.42 -2.34 14.11
C ASN A 30 7.02 -1.75 13.88
N LEU A 31 6.73 -0.53 14.33
CA LEU A 31 5.49 0.16 14.01
C LEU A 31 5.36 0.39 12.50
N ILE A 32 6.42 0.86 11.84
CA ILE A 32 6.43 1.09 10.39
C ILE A 32 6.24 -0.22 9.62
N TYR A 33 7.00 -1.25 9.95
CA TYR A 33 6.90 -2.57 9.28
C TYR A 33 5.51 -3.20 9.45
N ASN A 34 4.90 -3.04 10.62
CA ASN A 34 3.56 -3.53 10.87
C ASN A 34 2.53 -2.85 9.95
N GLU A 35 2.59 -1.53 9.79
CA GLU A 35 1.71 -0.81 8.86
C GLU A 35 1.93 -1.27 7.41
N LEU A 36 3.18 -1.28 6.96
CA LEU A 36 3.53 -1.63 5.58
C LEU A 36 3.19 -3.10 5.25
N SER A 37 3.35 -4.03 6.20
CA SER A 37 2.98 -5.44 6.02
C SER A 37 1.48 -5.64 5.83
N MET A 38 0.66 -4.72 6.34
CA MET A 38 -0.79 -4.68 6.15
C MET A 38 -1.21 -3.86 4.92
N GLY A 39 -0.25 -3.43 4.08
CA GLY A 39 -0.51 -2.62 2.89
C GLY A 39 -0.91 -1.17 3.21
N ARG A 40 -0.58 -0.67 4.39
CA ARG A 40 -0.88 0.71 4.80
C ARG A 40 0.37 1.58 4.76
N PRO A 41 0.44 2.57 3.86
CA PRO A 41 1.49 3.57 3.89
C PRO A 41 1.44 4.40 5.18
N VAL A 42 2.62 4.86 5.62
CA VAL A 42 2.77 5.67 6.84
C VAL A 42 2.91 7.14 6.47
N PHE A 43 2.06 7.99 7.04
CA PHE A 43 2.23 9.44 6.94
C PHE A 43 3.27 9.87 7.97
N TYR A 44 4.41 10.33 7.50
CA TYR A 44 5.58 10.65 8.32
C TYR A 44 5.93 12.13 8.25
N ALA A 45 6.52 12.66 9.30
CA ALA A 45 6.99 14.04 9.34
C ALA A 45 8.27 14.16 10.16
N GLY A 46 9.07 15.15 9.81
CA GLY A 46 10.27 15.52 10.54
C GLY A 46 10.66 16.96 10.29
N ASN A 47 11.63 17.45 11.06
CA ASN A 47 12.18 18.79 10.91
C ASN A 47 13.65 18.71 10.46
N SER A 48 13.96 19.46 9.42
CA SER A 48 15.34 19.72 9.00
C SER A 48 15.92 20.87 9.80
N PRO A 49 17.20 20.80 10.18
CA PRO A 49 17.91 21.95 10.76
C PRO A 49 17.94 23.16 9.84
N THR A 50 17.85 22.95 8.53
CA THR A 50 18.04 23.98 7.49
C THR A 50 16.74 24.39 6.82
N PHE A 51 15.85 23.42 6.50
CA PHE A 51 14.68 23.66 5.64
C PHE A 51 13.33 23.69 6.38
N GLY A 52 13.35 23.52 7.73
CA GLY A 52 12.12 23.48 8.50
C GLY A 52 11.42 22.13 8.46
N GLY A 53 10.09 22.10 8.70
CA GLY A 53 9.31 20.87 8.75
C GLY A 53 8.87 20.41 7.37
N HIS A 54 8.83 19.08 7.18
CA HIS A 54 8.28 18.43 6.00
C HIS A 54 7.50 17.18 6.38
N ALA A 55 6.45 16.91 5.62
CA ALA A 55 5.66 15.68 5.75
C ALA A 55 5.74 14.90 4.43
N PHE A 56 5.89 13.59 4.53
CA PHE A 56 6.10 12.68 3.41
C PHE A 56 5.48 11.32 3.70
N VAL A 57 5.54 10.41 2.75
CA VAL A 57 4.96 9.07 2.87
C VAL A 57 6.07 8.03 2.88
N ILE A 58 5.99 7.09 3.83
CA ILE A 58 6.77 5.85 3.80
C ILE A 58 5.84 4.77 3.24
N ASP A 59 6.19 4.18 2.10
CA ASP A 59 5.36 3.23 1.35
C ASP A 59 6.04 1.87 1.09
N GLY A 60 7.27 1.68 1.58
CA GLY A 60 7.99 0.43 1.42
C GLY A 60 9.21 0.30 2.33
N TYR A 61 9.84 -0.86 2.30
CA TYR A 61 11.13 -1.12 2.94
C TYR A 61 11.92 -2.19 2.18
N ASP A 62 13.24 -2.20 2.36
CA ASP A 62 14.13 -3.19 1.76
C ASP A 62 14.66 -4.20 2.79
N SER A 63 15.36 -5.23 2.30
CA SER A 63 15.95 -6.28 3.14
C SER A 63 17.09 -5.80 4.04
N THR A 64 17.59 -4.58 3.84
CA THR A 64 18.64 -3.97 4.68
C THR A 64 18.07 -3.14 5.83
N GLY A 65 16.73 -3.01 5.90
CA GLY A 65 16.03 -2.26 6.94
C GLY A 65 15.86 -0.78 6.62
N ARG A 66 16.15 -0.34 5.39
CA ARG A 66 15.86 1.02 4.95
C ARG A 66 14.41 1.13 4.51
N VAL A 67 13.82 2.29 4.72
CA VAL A 67 12.46 2.60 4.31
C VAL A 67 12.45 3.32 2.96
N HIS A 68 11.49 2.97 2.09
CA HIS A 68 11.24 3.74 0.89
C HIS A 68 10.41 4.97 1.23
N ILE A 69 10.88 6.13 0.79
CA ILE A 69 10.25 7.42 1.04
C ILE A 69 9.81 8.04 -0.29
N ASN A 70 8.55 8.41 -0.35
CA ASN A 70 7.99 9.32 -1.33
C ASN A 70 7.92 10.72 -0.70
N TRP A 71 8.81 11.60 -1.15
CA TRP A 71 8.92 12.96 -0.61
C TRP A 71 7.78 13.89 -1.04
N GLY A 72 6.97 13.50 -2.01
CA GLY A 72 5.93 14.36 -2.59
C GLY A 72 6.46 15.40 -3.58
N TRP A 73 7.70 15.25 -4.05
CA TRP A 73 8.37 16.18 -4.97
C TRP A 73 8.37 15.68 -6.42
N ARG A 74 7.25 15.11 -6.85
CA ARG A 74 7.07 14.57 -8.22
C ARG A 74 8.06 13.46 -8.59
N GLY A 75 8.47 12.66 -7.62
CA GLY A 75 9.43 11.58 -7.78
C GLY A 75 10.90 12.00 -7.60
N SER A 76 11.18 13.29 -7.38
CA SER A 76 12.55 13.72 -7.07
C SER A 76 12.94 13.22 -5.69
N ASP A 77 14.14 12.62 -5.62
CA ASP A 77 14.75 12.06 -4.41
C ASP A 77 13.98 10.90 -3.76
N ASP A 78 12.90 10.41 -4.37
CA ASP A 78 12.23 9.20 -3.88
C ASP A 78 13.22 8.04 -3.88
N GLY A 79 13.22 7.24 -2.81
CA GLY A 79 14.19 6.16 -2.65
C GLY A 79 14.27 5.57 -1.26
N TYR A 80 15.33 4.79 -1.01
CA TYR A 80 15.53 4.08 0.25
C TYR A 80 16.49 4.81 1.18
N TYR A 81 16.03 5.09 2.39
CA TYR A 81 16.74 5.88 3.41
C TYR A 81 16.78 5.16 4.75
N ASP A 82 17.82 5.42 5.55
CA ASP A 82 17.80 5.11 6.98
C ASP A 82 16.76 6.01 7.66
N ILE A 83 15.96 5.44 8.57
CA ILE A 83 14.86 6.17 9.22
C ILE A 83 15.33 7.34 10.10
N ASP A 84 16.57 7.33 10.53
CA ASP A 84 17.10 8.43 11.33
C ASP A 84 17.25 9.73 10.50
N LEU A 85 17.30 9.63 9.17
CA LEU A 85 17.32 10.74 8.20
C LEU A 85 18.36 11.82 8.54
N THR A 86 19.55 11.36 8.93
CA THR A 86 20.64 12.24 9.36
C THR A 86 21.60 12.63 8.22
N GLU A 87 21.49 11.95 7.07
CA GLU A 87 22.42 12.09 5.96
C GLU A 87 21.82 12.87 4.79
N GLY A 88 22.70 13.56 4.04
CA GLY A 88 22.35 14.26 2.81
C GLY A 88 21.56 15.55 3.01
N GLU A 89 21.03 16.07 1.90
CA GLU A 89 20.25 17.31 1.89
C GLU A 89 18.87 17.11 2.52
N ASN A 90 18.32 15.89 2.44
CA ASN A 90 17.02 15.53 2.99
C ASN A 90 17.09 15.12 4.48
N ASN A 91 17.85 15.89 5.25
CA ASN A 91 17.99 15.66 6.69
C ASN A 91 16.74 16.16 7.44
N TYR A 92 15.81 15.27 7.75
CA TYR A 92 14.62 15.51 8.56
C TYR A 92 14.66 14.74 9.88
N SER A 93 15.83 14.75 10.53
CA SER A 93 16.15 13.95 11.71
C SER A 93 15.54 14.46 13.02
N LYS A 94 15.00 15.67 13.05
CA LYS A 94 14.48 16.29 14.28
C LYS A 94 12.96 16.16 14.38
N ASN A 95 12.47 16.01 15.62
CA ASN A 95 11.04 15.98 15.94
C ASN A 95 10.24 15.04 15.02
N GLN A 96 10.81 13.89 14.71
CA GLN A 96 10.16 12.90 13.87
C GLN A 96 8.86 12.40 14.50
N SER A 97 7.85 12.25 13.70
CA SER A 97 6.53 11.75 14.08
C SER A 97 5.85 11.05 12.92
N MET A 98 4.85 10.24 13.21
CA MET A 98 4.05 9.61 12.17
C MET A 98 2.58 9.44 12.57
N VAL A 99 1.74 9.28 11.57
CA VAL A 99 0.35 8.83 11.73
C VAL A 99 0.26 7.41 11.21
N ILE A 100 -0.21 6.51 12.05
CA ILE A 100 -0.41 5.08 11.79
C ILE A 100 -1.88 4.69 11.96
N GLY A 101 -2.25 3.49 11.50
CA GLY A 101 -3.62 3.00 11.58
C GLY A 101 -4.57 3.72 10.63
N ILE A 102 -4.06 4.26 9.52
CA ILE A 102 -4.89 4.91 8.48
C ILE A 102 -5.63 3.82 7.72
N MET A 103 -6.83 3.48 8.17
CA MET A 103 -7.66 2.43 7.61
C MET A 103 -9.15 2.76 7.72
N PRO A 104 -10.01 2.23 6.84
CA PRO A 104 -11.46 2.43 6.96
C PRO A 104 -11.97 1.80 8.27
N PRO A 105 -13.13 2.24 8.80
CA PRO A 105 -13.77 1.62 9.95
C PRO A 105 -14.06 0.14 9.70
N SER A 106 -13.98 -0.67 10.76
CA SER A 106 -14.32 -2.09 10.68
C SER A 106 -15.76 -2.29 10.21
N GLY A 107 -15.97 -3.16 9.23
CA GLY A 107 -17.29 -3.41 8.64
C GLY A 107 -17.69 -2.43 7.53
N THR A 108 -16.84 -1.46 7.17
CA THR A 108 -17.02 -0.69 5.94
C THR A 108 -16.53 -1.56 4.79
N GLU A 109 -17.46 -2.11 4.02
CA GLU A 109 -17.11 -2.66 2.72
C GLU A 109 -16.55 -1.50 1.90
N THR A 110 -15.25 -1.54 1.62
CA THR A 110 -14.67 -0.62 0.65
C THR A 110 -15.40 -0.89 -0.67
N ALA A 111 -15.88 0.15 -1.35
CA ALA A 111 -16.64 0.04 -2.60
C ALA A 111 -15.86 -0.61 -3.76
N ILE A 112 -14.63 -1.04 -3.51
CA ILE A 112 -13.93 -2.07 -4.26
C ILE A 112 -14.15 -3.36 -3.47
N SER A 113 -15.38 -3.90 -3.52
CA SER A 113 -15.58 -5.31 -3.31
C SER A 113 -14.58 -5.99 -4.26
N GLN A 114 -13.64 -6.76 -3.71
CA GLN A 114 -13.02 -7.80 -4.53
C GLN A 114 -14.22 -8.49 -5.18
N PRO A 115 -14.22 -8.69 -6.50
CA PRO A 115 -15.30 -9.42 -7.10
C PRO A 115 -15.43 -10.69 -6.25
N GLU A 116 -16.58 -10.87 -5.60
CA GLU A 116 -16.91 -12.13 -4.97
C GLU A 116 -16.49 -13.16 -5.98
N THR A 117 -15.61 -14.04 -5.61
CA THR A 117 -15.42 -15.27 -6.35
C THR A 117 -16.72 -16.06 -6.14
N GLU A 118 -17.82 -15.56 -6.73
CA GLU A 118 -18.86 -16.46 -7.14
C GLU A 118 -18.11 -17.51 -7.95
N GLU A 119 -18.27 -18.76 -7.56
CA GLU A 119 -17.75 -19.88 -8.38
C GLU A 119 -18.36 -19.73 -9.76
N ARG A 120 -17.67 -18.96 -10.62
CA ARG A 120 -18.13 -18.73 -11.98
C ARG A 120 -18.05 -20.05 -12.71
N VAL A 121 -19.22 -20.62 -12.95
CA VAL A 121 -19.30 -21.88 -13.68
C VAL A 121 -18.89 -21.62 -15.13
N ILE A 122 -17.88 -22.35 -15.59
CA ILE A 122 -17.41 -22.29 -16.98
C ILE A 122 -18.50 -22.89 -17.87
N GLU A 123 -19.01 -22.07 -18.80
CA GLU A 123 -19.96 -22.53 -19.81
C GLU A 123 -19.19 -23.11 -21.03
N LYS A 124 -18.20 -22.38 -21.54
CA LYS A 124 -17.44 -22.77 -22.74
C LYS A 124 -15.99 -22.28 -22.66
N ILE A 125 -15.10 -23.02 -23.30
CA ILE A 125 -13.71 -22.66 -23.48
C ILE A 125 -13.43 -22.59 -24.99
N PHE A 126 -12.72 -21.54 -25.43
CA PHE A 126 -12.27 -21.37 -26.81
C PHE A 126 -10.76 -21.19 -26.82
N ASN A 127 -10.09 -21.74 -27.84
CA ASN A 127 -8.67 -21.44 -28.08
C ASN A 127 -8.48 -20.09 -28.79
N ALA A 128 -7.23 -19.72 -29.06
CA ALA A 128 -6.90 -18.47 -29.76
C ALA A 128 -7.53 -18.32 -31.17
N ASN A 129 -7.86 -19.42 -31.80
CA ASN A 129 -8.48 -19.46 -33.14
C ASN A 129 -10.03 -19.42 -33.09
N GLY A 130 -10.59 -19.26 -31.87
CA GLY A 130 -12.05 -19.25 -31.67
C GLY A 130 -12.70 -20.64 -31.70
N ILE A 131 -11.93 -21.71 -31.73
CA ILE A 131 -12.45 -23.09 -31.73
C ILE A 131 -12.78 -23.48 -30.29
N GLN A 132 -14.01 -23.98 -30.09
CA GLN A 132 -14.45 -24.48 -28.78
C GLN A 132 -13.65 -25.75 -28.40
N THR A 133 -13.22 -25.84 -27.15
CA THR A 133 -12.47 -26.96 -26.60
C THR A 133 -13.06 -27.38 -25.27
N ASP A 134 -12.88 -28.65 -24.89
CA ASP A 134 -13.40 -29.19 -23.61
C ASP A 134 -12.46 -28.91 -22.41
N ARG A 135 -11.25 -28.42 -22.69
CA ARG A 135 -10.23 -28.12 -21.68
C ARG A 135 -9.31 -26.98 -22.12
N LEU A 136 -8.66 -26.35 -21.16
CA LEU A 136 -7.61 -25.36 -21.43
C LEU A 136 -6.46 -25.97 -22.21
N GLN A 137 -6.03 -25.30 -23.27
CA GLN A 137 -4.89 -25.68 -24.12
C GLN A 137 -3.70 -24.75 -23.84
N ARG A 138 -2.48 -25.22 -24.16
CA ARG A 138 -1.28 -24.38 -24.11
C ARG A 138 -1.46 -23.16 -25.02
N GLY A 139 -1.12 -21.98 -24.52
CA GLY A 139 -1.34 -20.70 -25.19
C GLY A 139 -2.57 -19.96 -24.67
N MET A 140 -3.09 -19.05 -25.48
CA MET A 140 -4.24 -18.21 -25.11
C MET A 140 -5.56 -18.98 -25.22
N ASN A 141 -6.35 -18.91 -24.14
CA ASN A 141 -7.71 -19.43 -24.09
C ASN A 141 -8.68 -18.31 -23.71
N ILE A 142 -9.91 -18.38 -24.21
CA ILE A 142 -11.02 -17.52 -23.84
C ILE A 142 -12.06 -18.40 -23.13
N ILE A 143 -12.33 -18.09 -21.88
CA ILE A 143 -13.36 -18.76 -21.09
C ILE A 143 -14.62 -17.90 -21.11
N ARG A 144 -15.74 -18.51 -21.42
CA ARG A 144 -17.07 -17.93 -21.24
C ARG A 144 -17.72 -18.56 -20.03
N TYR A 145 -18.29 -17.73 -19.18
CA TYR A 145 -19.00 -18.15 -17.97
C TYR A 145 -20.52 -18.13 -18.19
N THR A 146 -21.23 -18.84 -17.34
CA THR A 146 -22.70 -18.92 -17.38
C THR A 146 -23.40 -17.57 -17.14
N ASP A 147 -22.70 -16.60 -16.50
CA ASP A 147 -23.17 -15.22 -16.33
C ASP A 147 -23.05 -14.37 -17.61
N GLY A 148 -22.56 -14.95 -18.73
CA GLY A 148 -22.33 -14.27 -19.98
C GLY A 148 -21.00 -13.52 -20.08
N THR A 149 -20.22 -13.44 -19.03
CA THR A 149 -18.90 -12.77 -19.04
C THR A 149 -17.83 -13.65 -19.69
N THR A 150 -16.73 -13.03 -20.11
CA THR A 150 -15.60 -13.74 -20.73
C THR A 150 -14.27 -13.34 -20.06
N ARG A 151 -13.33 -14.29 -19.99
CA ARG A 151 -11.97 -14.06 -19.48
C ARG A 151 -10.93 -14.68 -20.41
N LYS A 152 -9.82 -13.95 -20.65
CA LYS A 152 -8.64 -14.49 -21.36
C LYS A 152 -7.66 -15.08 -20.34
N ILE A 153 -7.18 -16.30 -20.62
CA ILE A 153 -6.18 -16.99 -19.78
C ILE A 153 -5.05 -17.47 -20.67
N MET A 154 -3.81 -17.27 -20.23
CA MET A 154 -2.61 -17.81 -20.87
C MET A 154 -2.15 -19.04 -20.07
N VAL A 155 -2.11 -20.19 -20.74
CA VAL A 155 -1.56 -21.45 -20.17
C VAL A 155 -0.16 -21.65 -20.72
N ARG A 156 0.81 -21.80 -19.82
CA ARG A 156 2.23 -22.00 -20.15
C ARG A 156 2.57 -23.47 -20.33
#